data_052137c3a73e6a158c5d3d3b31491a60
#
_entry.id   052137c3a73e6a158c5d3d3b31491a60
#
_cell.length_a   1.000
_cell.length_b   1.000
_cell.length_c   1.000
_cell.angle_alpha   90.00
_cell.angle_beta   90.00
_cell.angle_gamma   90.00
#
_symmetry.space_group_name_H-M   'P 1'
#
loop_
_entity.id
_entity.type
_entity.pdbx_description
1 polymer ?
#
loop_
_entity_poly.entity_id
_entity_poly.type
_entity_poly.pdbx_seq_one_letter_code
_entity_poly.pdbx_strand_id
1 'polypeptide(L)'
;WIGYQLFNGNSLIGARRQVYYEKQIKTKVKADKWFNFAPKRLAPESLARKKSDRANTEVYHFLLPDPDMANVTDRDAKALKPEKFETIKNWRKGFLSNLEAWEIETLQQFSDVIDELWVQHVQTLRADRARTEDQFKIWGQASKGQTTTTAAKDEIHANGIFNHDAPIATPYHRLKLVMDYWCALWFWPIEKADLLPDRATWMMELMLVLE
;
A
#
# COMPACT_ATOMS: atom_id res chain seq x y z
N TRP A 1 21.42 15.76 5.13
CA TRP A 1 20.52 15.71 3.95
C TRP A 1 19.26 14.93 4.29
N ILE A 2 18.08 15.47 3.98
CA ILE A 2 16.78 14.99 4.47
C ILE A 2 15.88 14.40 3.38
N GLY A 3 16.35 14.30 2.15
CA GLY A 3 15.55 13.88 0.99
C GLY A 3 14.88 12.51 1.11
N TYR A 4 15.45 11.56 1.88
CA TYR A 4 14.83 10.26 2.17
C TYR A 4 14.03 10.22 3.49
N GLN A 5 13.86 11.35 4.17
CA GLN A 5 13.25 11.38 5.50
C GLN A 5 11.92 12.12 5.54
N LEU A 6 11.66 13.01 4.57
CA LEU A 6 10.45 13.82 4.51
C LEU A 6 9.60 13.42 3.31
N PHE A 7 8.35 13.07 3.59
CA PHE A 7 7.35 12.72 2.59
C PHE A 7 6.08 13.52 2.84
N ASN A 8 5.47 14.01 1.77
CA ASN A 8 4.15 14.60 1.82
C ASN A 8 3.09 13.50 1.60
N GLY A 9 2.01 13.51 2.40
CA GLY A 9 0.95 12.53 2.28
C GLY A 9 -0.19 12.73 3.25
N ASN A 10 -1.29 12.00 3.05
CA ASN A 10 -2.41 11.95 3.97
C ASN A 10 -2.04 11.12 5.21
N SER A 11 -2.19 11.71 6.41
CA SER A 11 -1.88 11.03 7.68
C SER A 11 -3.04 10.18 8.22
N LEU A 12 -4.25 10.31 7.70
CA LEU A 12 -5.45 9.64 8.20
C LEU A 12 -5.77 8.37 7.41
N ILE A 13 -5.72 8.44 6.07
CA ILE A 13 -6.00 7.31 5.20
C ILE A 13 -4.73 6.95 4.43
N GLY A 14 -4.37 5.69 4.46
CA GLY A 14 -3.21 5.19 3.73
C GLY A 14 -2.94 3.73 3.99
N ALA A 15 -2.37 3.07 3.01
CA ALA A 15 -1.91 1.71 3.12
C ALA A 15 -0.69 1.64 4.06
N ARG A 16 -0.68 0.64 4.92
CA ARG A 16 0.38 0.43 5.92
C ARG A 16 0.78 -1.04 5.95
N ARG A 17 1.91 -1.33 6.54
CA ARG A 17 2.38 -2.70 6.74
C ARG A 17 1.63 -3.37 7.91
N GLN A 18 0.36 -3.67 7.65
CA GLN A 18 -0.59 -4.25 8.60
C GLN A 18 -1.41 -5.34 7.92
N VAL A 19 -1.82 -6.35 8.67
CA VAL A 19 -2.51 -7.54 8.15
C VAL A 19 -3.72 -7.91 9.00
N TYR A 20 -4.64 -8.67 8.40
CA TYR A 20 -5.77 -9.30 9.08
C TYR A 20 -5.60 -10.81 9.13
N TYR A 21 -6.14 -11.42 10.17
CA TYR A 21 -6.12 -12.86 10.36
C TYR A 21 -7.12 -13.57 9.44
N GLU A 22 -6.74 -14.72 8.94
CA GLU A 22 -7.58 -15.57 8.08
C GLU A 22 -8.98 -15.79 8.64
N LYS A 23 -9.12 -16.05 9.95
CA LYS A 23 -10.41 -16.25 10.60
C LYS A 23 -11.37 -15.06 10.47
N GLN A 24 -10.85 -13.83 10.47
CA GLN A 24 -11.62 -12.60 10.29
C GLN A 24 -12.06 -12.42 8.83
N ILE A 25 -11.27 -12.93 7.89
CA ILE A 25 -11.53 -12.85 6.46
C ILE A 25 -12.54 -13.91 6.03
N LYS A 26 -12.41 -15.13 6.53
CA LYS A 26 -13.29 -16.28 6.20
C LYS A 26 -14.66 -16.23 6.85
N THR A 27 -14.84 -15.45 7.91
CA THR A 27 -16.11 -15.43 8.64
C THR A 27 -17.25 -14.85 7.81
N LYS A 28 -18.42 -15.47 7.91
CA LYS A 28 -19.68 -14.95 7.36
C LYS A 28 -20.46 -14.09 8.36
N VAL A 29 -20.05 -14.11 9.63
CA VAL A 29 -20.68 -13.33 10.70
C VAL A 29 -20.19 -11.89 10.59
N LYS A 30 -21.11 -10.96 10.35
CA LYS A 30 -20.78 -9.55 10.10
C LYS A 30 -19.99 -8.91 11.24
N ALA A 31 -20.30 -9.26 12.50
CA ALA A 31 -19.61 -8.71 13.67
C ALA A 31 -18.15 -9.15 13.80
N ASP A 32 -17.79 -10.30 13.22
CA ASP A 32 -16.46 -10.90 13.34
C ASP A 32 -15.56 -10.59 12.13
N LYS A 33 -16.05 -9.81 11.14
CA LYS A 33 -15.30 -9.48 9.95
C LYS A 33 -14.15 -8.53 10.25
N TRP A 34 -13.09 -8.62 9.42
CA TRP A 34 -11.84 -7.86 9.53
C TRP A 34 -12.04 -6.36 9.75
N PHE A 35 -12.96 -5.72 9.04
CA PHE A 35 -13.19 -4.28 9.11
C PHE A 35 -13.77 -3.78 10.45
N ASN A 36 -14.17 -4.67 11.36
CA ASN A 36 -14.59 -4.32 12.73
C ASN A 36 -13.45 -4.34 13.74
N PHE A 37 -12.23 -4.67 13.32
CA PHE A 37 -11.06 -4.80 14.18
C PHE A 37 -9.90 -3.97 13.66
N ALA A 38 -9.01 -3.58 14.56
CA ALA A 38 -7.74 -3.01 14.15
C ALA A 38 -6.84 -4.09 13.53
N PRO A 39 -6.18 -3.80 12.39
CA PRO A 39 -5.26 -4.75 11.78
C PRO A 39 -4.00 -4.94 12.64
N LYS A 40 -3.42 -6.13 12.61
CA LYS A 40 -2.13 -6.45 13.24
C LYS A 40 -1.01 -5.71 12.55
N ARG A 41 -0.19 -4.97 13.30
CA ARG A 41 1.04 -4.35 12.77
C ARG A 41 2.14 -5.39 12.65
N LEU A 42 2.86 -5.34 11.53
CA LEU A 42 4.06 -6.14 11.32
C LEU A 42 5.30 -5.38 11.81
N ALA A 43 6.23 -6.10 12.42
CA ALA A 43 7.43 -5.49 12.99
C ALA A 43 8.38 -4.99 11.89
N PRO A 44 8.90 -3.74 11.97
CA PRO A 44 9.87 -3.22 11.01
C PRO A 44 11.16 -4.06 10.95
N GLU A 45 11.57 -4.63 12.06
CA GLU A 45 12.79 -5.43 12.20
C GLU A 45 12.75 -6.72 11.38
N SER A 46 11.57 -7.24 11.07
CA SER A 46 11.42 -8.44 10.24
C SER A 46 11.98 -8.22 8.82
N LEU A 47 11.81 -7.04 8.26
CA LEU A 47 12.39 -6.67 6.96
C LEU A 47 13.92 -6.59 7.00
N ALA A 48 14.48 -6.13 8.14
CA ALA A 48 15.93 -6.10 8.34
C ALA A 48 16.54 -7.50 8.28
N ARG A 49 15.80 -8.50 8.73
CA ARG A 49 16.20 -9.92 8.77
C ARG A 49 15.83 -10.68 7.49
N LYS A 50 15.33 -10.03 6.46
CA LYS A 50 14.81 -10.63 5.21
C LYS A 50 13.73 -11.69 5.46
N LYS A 51 12.96 -11.54 6.54
CA LYS A 51 11.88 -12.44 6.91
C LYS A 51 10.69 -11.62 7.37
N SER A 52 9.54 -11.85 6.75
CA SER A 52 8.27 -11.30 7.23
C SER A 52 7.86 -11.98 8.55
N ASP A 53 7.22 -11.23 9.44
CA ASP A 53 6.52 -11.76 10.61
C ASP A 53 5.03 -12.00 10.34
N ARG A 54 4.62 -11.89 9.06
CA ARG A 54 3.30 -12.28 8.58
C ARG A 54 3.20 -13.80 8.52
N ALA A 55 2.10 -14.37 9.00
CA ALA A 55 1.75 -15.75 8.72
C ALA A 55 1.22 -15.87 7.28
N ASN A 56 1.51 -16.97 6.57
CA ASN A 56 1.11 -17.18 5.18
C ASN A 56 -0.40 -17.07 4.95
N THR A 57 -1.20 -17.28 5.99
CA THR A 57 -2.67 -17.15 5.94
C THR A 57 -3.18 -15.75 6.24
N GLU A 58 -2.33 -14.83 6.67
CA GLU A 58 -2.68 -13.43 6.91
C GLU A 58 -2.62 -12.64 5.60
N VAL A 59 -3.53 -11.68 5.44
CA VAL A 59 -3.63 -10.84 4.23
C VAL A 59 -3.41 -9.38 4.61
N TYR A 60 -2.67 -8.65 3.77
CA TYR A 60 -2.48 -7.20 3.94
C TYR A 60 -3.82 -6.46 3.88
N HIS A 61 -4.00 -5.48 4.79
CA HIS A 61 -5.27 -4.76 4.90
C HIS A 61 -5.65 -4.03 3.61
N PHE A 62 -4.67 -3.53 2.86
CA PHE A 62 -4.89 -2.83 1.59
C PHE A 62 -5.15 -3.77 0.39
N LEU A 63 -5.26 -5.07 0.63
CA LEU A 63 -5.79 -6.06 -0.31
C LEU A 63 -7.24 -6.45 0.01
N LEU A 64 -7.85 -5.84 1.00
CA LEU A 64 -9.21 -6.18 1.42
C LEU A 64 -10.17 -5.01 1.18
N PRO A 65 -11.41 -5.31 0.76
CA PRO A 65 -12.46 -4.31 0.69
C PRO A 65 -12.72 -3.66 2.04
N ASP A 66 -13.02 -2.36 2.05
CA ASP A 66 -13.38 -1.64 3.27
C ASP A 66 -14.77 -1.00 3.14
N PRO A 67 -15.61 -1.05 4.18
CA PRO A 67 -16.96 -0.48 4.15
C PRO A 67 -17.04 1.01 3.85
N ASP A 68 -15.97 1.76 4.10
CA ASP A 68 -15.94 3.20 3.86
C ASP A 68 -15.43 3.58 2.47
N MET A 69 -15.06 2.61 1.64
CA MET A 69 -14.72 2.86 0.23
C MET A 69 -15.91 3.44 -0.52
N ALA A 70 -15.66 4.52 -1.28
CA ALA A 70 -16.66 5.29 -2.02
C ALA A 70 -17.88 5.66 -1.15
N ASN A 71 -17.69 5.88 0.15
CA ASN A 71 -18.76 6.20 1.08
C ASN A 71 -19.08 7.69 1.06
N VAL A 72 -19.90 8.11 0.10
CA VAL A 72 -20.33 9.50 -0.03
C VAL A 72 -21.65 9.72 0.72
N THR A 73 -21.63 10.61 1.70
CA THR A 73 -22.79 10.89 2.58
C THR A 73 -23.42 12.26 2.33
N ASP A 74 -22.88 13.04 1.40
CA ASP A 74 -23.36 14.38 1.10
C ASP A 74 -24.80 14.37 0.53
N ARG A 75 -25.70 15.15 1.15
CA ARG A 75 -27.13 15.17 0.81
C ARG A 75 -27.41 15.93 -0.47
N ASP A 76 -26.68 17.02 -0.70
CA ASP A 76 -26.90 17.87 -1.88
C ASP A 76 -26.36 17.19 -3.13
N ALA A 77 -25.19 16.55 -3.03
CA ALA A 77 -24.66 15.71 -4.11
C ALA A 77 -25.62 14.56 -4.46
N LYS A 78 -26.24 13.92 -3.46
CA LYS A 78 -27.22 12.88 -3.66
C LYS A 78 -28.49 13.37 -4.35
N ALA A 79 -28.95 14.58 -3.99
CA ALA A 79 -30.12 15.20 -4.63
C ALA A 79 -29.85 15.59 -6.09
N LEU A 80 -28.61 16.01 -6.39
CA LEU A 80 -28.21 16.42 -7.74
C LEU A 80 -27.96 15.23 -8.69
N LYS A 81 -27.47 14.09 -8.18
CA LYS A 81 -27.08 12.93 -9.02
C LYS A 81 -27.51 11.59 -8.39
N PRO A 82 -28.82 11.38 -8.17
CA PRO A 82 -29.33 10.20 -7.46
C PRO A 82 -28.95 8.87 -8.13
N GLU A 83 -28.86 8.84 -9.45
CA GLU A 83 -28.48 7.66 -10.23
C GLU A 83 -27.04 7.21 -9.92
N LYS A 84 -26.10 8.15 -9.74
CA LYS A 84 -24.72 7.84 -9.41
C LYS A 84 -24.57 7.27 -8.00
N PHE A 85 -25.37 7.80 -7.07
CA PHE A 85 -25.41 7.26 -5.71
C PHE A 85 -25.99 5.84 -5.67
N GLU A 86 -26.99 5.52 -6.48
CA GLU A 86 -27.51 4.17 -6.56
C GLU A 86 -26.49 3.21 -7.20
N THR A 87 -25.75 3.66 -8.23
CA THR A 87 -24.61 2.92 -8.80
C THR A 87 -23.57 2.60 -7.75
N ILE A 88 -23.11 3.60 -6.98
CA ILE A 88 -22.13 3.41 -5.89
C ILE A 88 -22.65 2.45 -4.83
N LYS A 89 -23.89 2.59 -4.42
CA LYS A 89 -24.52 1.71 -3.41
C LYS A 89 -24.56 0.25 -3.87
N ASN A 90 -24.93 0.01 -5.13
CA ASN A 90 -24.94 -1.31 -5.72
C ASN A 90 -23.53 -1.89 -5.85
N TRP A 91 -22.57 -1.08 -6.28
CA TRP A 91 -21.16 -1.45 -6.31
C TRP A 91 -20.67 -1.87 -4.90
N ARG A 92 -20.89 -1.04 -3.88
CA ARG A 92 -20.49 -1.34 -2.49
C ARG A 92 -21.08 -2.65 -2.01
N LYS A 93 -22.35 -2.94 -2.32
CA LYS A 93 -23.01 -4.20 -1.95
C LYS A 93 -22.29 -5.40 -2.58
N GLY A 94 -21.91 -5.33 -3.84
CA GLY A 94 -21.17 -6.40 -4.54
C GLY A 94 -19.73 -6.51 -4.03
N PHE A 95 -19.03 -5.38 -3.99
CA PHE A 95 -17.61 -5.32 -3.60
C PHE A 95 -17.34 -5.77 -2.16
N LEU A 96 -18.27 -5.48 -1.24
CA LEU A 96 -18.21 -5.87 0.18
C LEU A 96 -18.87 -7.20 0.49
N SER A 97 -19.31 -7.95 -0.52
CA SER A 97 -19.87 -9.30 -0.30
C SER A 97 -18.82 -10.23 0.32
N ASN A 98 -19.27 -11.37 0.84
CA ASN A 98 -18.34 -12.36 1.40
C ASN A 98 -17.31 -12.77 0.34
N LEU A 99 -16.07 -12.94 0.77
CA LEU A 99 -15.01 -13.45 -0.09
C LEU A 99 -15.17 -14.97 -0.26
N GLU A 100 -14.96 -15.42 -1.49
CA GLU A 100 -14.92 -16.84 -1.80
C GLU A 100 -13.55 -17.44 -1.46
N ALA A 101 -13.49 -18.76 -1.31
CA ALA A 101 -12.24 -19.43 -0.90
C ALA A 101 -11.07 -19.13 -1.83
N TRP A 102 -11.30 -19.19 -3.16
CA TRP A 102 -10.29 -18.90 -4.16
C TRP A 102 -9.80 -17.44 -4.13
N GLU A 103 -10.70 -16.49 -3.83
CA GLU A 103 -10.33 -15.08 -3.67
C GLU A 103 -9.38 -14.90 -2.47
N ILE A 104 -9.66 -15.56 -1.36
CA ILE A 104 -8.83 -15.52 -0.16
C ILE A 104 -7.44 -16.11 -0.45
N GLU A 105 -7.37 -17.26 -1.12
CA GLU A 105 -6.11 -17.87 -1.53
C GLU A 105 -5.29 -16.96 -2.45
N THR A 106 -5.94 -16.32 -3.42
CA THR A 106 -5.29 -15.34 -4.31
C THR A 106 -4.76 -14.14 -3.52
N LEU A 107 -5.52 -13.59 -2.58
CA LEU A 107 -5.07 -12.47 -1.74
C LEU A 107 -3.92 -12.85 -0.80
N GLN A 108 -3.85 -14.10 -0.35
CA GLN A 108 -2.72 -14.64 0.40
C GLN A 108 -1.46 -14.71 -0.48
N GLN A 109 -1.58 -15.21 -1.72
CA GLN A 109 -0.48 -15.22 -2.71
C GLN A 109 0.00 -13.79 -3.03
N PHE A 110 -0.91 -12.85 -3.25
CA PHE A 110 -0.54 -11.44 -3.42
C PHE A 110 0.22 -10.90 -2.21
N SER A 111 -0.18 -11.30 -1.01
CA SER A 111 0.53 -10.90 0.22
C SER A 111 1.94 -11.48 0.29
N ASP A 112 2.20 -12.68 -0.24
CA ASP A 112 3.53 -13.27 -0.34
C ASP A 112 4.41 -12.44 -1.31
N VAL A 113 3.89 -12.11 -2.49
CA VAL A 113 4.61 -11.24 -3.46
C VAL A 113 4.90 -9.86 -2.87
N ILE A 114 3.96 -9.28 -2.13
CA ILE A 114 4.15 -7.98 -1.45
C ILE A 114 5.27 -8.08 -0.41
N ASP A 115 5.39 -9.18 0.34
CA ASP A 115 6.50 -9.38 1.27
C ASP A 115 7.85 -9.37 0.54
N GLU A 116 7.95 -10.04 -0.60
CA GLU A 116 9.17 -10.05 -1.42
C GLU A 116 9.51 -8.65 -1.96
N LEU A 117 8.51 -7.94 -2.49
CA LEU A 117 8.68 -6.56 -2.97
C LEU A 117 9.13 -5.62 -1.84
N TRP A 118 8.60 -5.78 -0.62
CA TRP A 118 9.04 -5.01 0.54
C TRP A 118 10.51 -5.26 0.89
N VAL A 119 10.95 -6.52 0.87
CA VAL A 119 12.35 -6.86 1.13
C VAL A 119 13.27 -6.21 0.09
N GLN A 120 12.93 -6.32 -1.19
CA GLN A 120 13.70 -5.70 -2.29
C GLN A 120 13.74 -4.18 -2.17
N HIS A 121 12.58 -3.55 -1.90
CA HIS A 121 12.47 -2.11 -1.70
C HIS A 121 13.38 -1.63 -0.55
N VAL A 122 13.33 -2.29 0.60
CA VAL A 122 14.15 -1.92 1.76
C VAL A 122 15.64 -2.10 1.49
N GLN A 123 16.04 -3.13 0.74
CA GLN A 123 17.43 -3.32 0.34
C GLN A 123 17.94 -2.19 -0.54
N THR A 124 17.16 -1.82 -1.57
CA THR A 124 17.50 -0.70 -2.46
C THR A 124 17.57 0.62 -1.70
N LEU A 125 16.57 0.90 -0.86
CA LEU A 125 16.54 2.11 -0.04
C LEU A 125 17.74 2.21 0.91
N ARG A 126 18.17 1.10 1.49
CA ARG A 126 19.38 1.06 2.34
C ARG A 126 20.64 1.33 1.56
N ALA A 127 20.76 0.77 0.35
CA ALA A 127 21.90 1.03 -0.53
C ALA A 127 21.98 2.52 -0.90
N ASP A 128 20.87 3.14 -1.28
CA ASP A 128 20.80 4.57 -1.63
C ASP A 128 21.11 5.46 -0.41
N ARG A 129 20.57 5.12 0.77
CA ARG A 129 20.88 5.83 2.01
C ARG A 129 22.36 5.74 2.36
N ALA A 130 22.98 4.57 2.27
CA ALA A 130 24.39 4.39 2.54
C ALA A 130 25.29 5.23 1.60
N ARG A 131 24.86 5.43 0.35
CA ARG A 131 25.55 6.28 -0.63
C ARG A 131 25.39 7.77 -0.35
N THR A 132 24.32 8.18 0.33
CA THR A 132 24.00 9.57 0.65
C THR A 132 24.35 9.97 2.10
N GLU A 133 24.81 9.02 2.91
CA GLU A 133 25.16 9.23 4.32
C GLU A 133 26.55 9.85 4.42
N ASP A 134 26.65 10.95 5.19
CA ASP A 134 27.92 11.60 5.48
C ASP A 134 28.57 11.01 6.73
N GLN A 135 29.82 10.64 6.64
CA GLN A 135 30.64 10.31 7.80
C GLN A 135 31.21 11.61 8.39
N PHE A 136 30.50 12.21 9.32
CA PHE A 136 31.01 13.39 9.99
C PHE A 136 32.20 13.05 10.90
N LYS A 137 33.23 13.91 10.85
CA LYS A 137 34.31 13.86 11.86
C LYS A 137 33.74 14.29 13.21
N ILE A 138 33.62 13.36 14.13
CA ILE A 138 33.32 13.68 15.52
C ILE A 138 34.63 13.96 16.22
N TRP A 139 34.70 15.05 16.99
CA TRP A 139 35.89 15.38 17.77
C TRP A 139 36.31 14.21 18.68
N GLY A 140 37.58 13.80 18.59
CA GLY A 140 38.11 12.64 19.34
C GLY A 140 37.99 11.28 18.62
N GLN A 141 37.39 11.19 17.42
CA GLN A 141 37.40 9.98 16.61
C GLN A 141 38.27 10.12 15.37
N ALA A 142 39.12 9.13 15.09
CA ALA A 142 39.98 9.09 13.90
C ALA A 142 39.16 8.56 12.69
N SER A 143 38.13 9.27 12.23
CA SER A 143 37.42 8.91 11.01
C SER A 143 37.96 9.68 9.82
N LYS A 144 38.31 8.98 8.75
CA LYS A 144 38.49 9.58 7.41
C LYS A 144 37.11 9.79 6.82
N GLY A 145 36.45 10.90 7.18
CA GLY A 145 35.11 11.19 6.70
C GLY A 145 35.12 11.37 5.17
N GLN A 146 34.42 10.51 4.47
CA GLN A 146 33.99 10.78 3.09
C GLN A 146 32.67 11.55 3.14
N THR A 147 32.64 12.74 2.56
CA THR A 147 31.41 13.53 2.41
C THR A 147 31.03 13.53 0.95
N THR A 148 29.81 13.15 0.68
CA THR A 148 29.21 13.26 -0.66
C THR A 148 28.63 14.66 -0.83
N THR A 149 28.87 15.32 -1.96
CA THR A 149 28.31 16.65 -2.23
C THR A 149 26.78 16.61 -2.30
N THR A 150 26.13 17.73 -1.97
CA THR A 150 24.66 17.84 -2.07
C THR A 150 24.16 17.52 -3.49
N ALA A 151 24.84 18.03 -4.52
CA ALA A 151 24.48 17.74 -5.91
C ALA A 151 24.56 16.24 -6.24
N ALA A 152 25.58 15.53 -5.78
CA ALA A 152 25.68 14.09 -5.98
C ALA A 152 24.60 13.30 -5.20
N LYS A 153 24.18 13.80 -4.02
CA LYS A 153 23.06 13.20 -3.27
C LYS A 153 21.72 13.43 -3.97
N ASP A 154 21.51 14.63 -4.54
CA ASP A 154 20.32 14.96 -5.30
C ASP A 154 20.24 14.10 -6.57
N GLU A 155 21.38 13.85 -7.25
CA GLU A 155 21.44 12.95 -8.40
C GLU A 155 21.12 11.49 -8.01
N ILE A 156 21.69 10.97 -6.92
CA ILE A 156 21.36 9.63 -6.40
C ILE A 156 19.88 9.53 -6.08
N HIS A 157 19.29 10.56 -5.48
CA HIS A 157 17.86 10.59 -5.17
C HIS A 157 17.00 10.63 -6.44
N ALA A 158 17.35 11.49 -7.40
CA ALA A 158 16.58 11.64 -8.64
C ALA A 158 16.62 10.39 -9.53
N ASN A 159 17.77 9.69 -9.56
CA ASN A 159 17.96 8.48 -10.36
C ASN A 159 17.73 7.18 -9.54
N GLY A 160 17.45 7.29 -8.25
CA GLY A 160 17.27 6.17 -7.33
C GLY A 160 15.83 5.64 -7.30
N ILE A 161 15.48 5.10 -6.16
CA ILE A 161 14.23 4.38 -5.91
C ILE A 161 12.96 5.22 -6.14
N PHE A 162 13.05 6.54 -6.02
CA PHE A 162 11.93 7.49 -6.22
C PHE A 162 11.93 8.14 -7.60
N ASN A 163 12.73 7.65 -8.53
CA ASN A 163 12.72 8.15 -9.89
C ASN A 163 11.34 7.98 -10.53
N HIS A 164 10.67 9.09 -10.86
CA HIS A 164 9.33 9.09 -11.47
C HIS A 164 9.33 8.55 -12.90
N ASP A 165 10.47 8.62 -13.59
CA ASP A 165 10.65 8.13 -14.95
C ASP A 165 11.07 6.64 -14.98
N ALA A 166 11.27 6.03 -13.80
CA ALA A 166 11.63 4.63 -13.72
C ALA A 166 10.48 3.73 -14.21
N PRO A 167 10.79 2.56 -14.79
CA PRO A 167 9.77 1.60 -15.18
C PRO A 167 8.85 1.23 -14.00
N ILE A 168 7.56 1.05 -14.29
CA ILE A 168 6.55 0.62 -13.29
C ILE A 168 6.95 -0.72 -12.62
N ALA A 169 7.83 -1.49 -13.27
CA ALA A 169 8.33 -2.77 -12.77
C ALA A 169 9.22 -2.68 -11.52
N THR A 170 9.62 -1.48 -11.04
CA THR A 170 10.42 -1.41 -9.81
C THR A 170 9.60 -1.81 -8.58
N PRO A 171 10.20 -2.46 -7.57
CA PRO A 171 9.50 -2.87 -6.35
C PRO A 171 8.75 -1.71 -5.67
N TYR A 172 9.33 -0.52 -5.65
CA TYR A 172 8.70 0.67 -5.09
C TYR A 172 7.43 1.07 -5.84
N HIS A 173 7.51 1.17 -7.18
CA HIS A 173 6.36 1.58 -7.99
C HIS A 173 5.22 0.56 -7.95
N ARG A 174 5.54 -0.72 -7.97
CA ARG A 174 4.55 -1.80 -7.84
C ARG A 174 3.83 -1.72 -6.49
N LEU A 175 4.58 -1.63 -5.37
CA LEU A 175 4.00 -1.46 -4.04
C LEU A 175 3.16 -0.19 -3.95
N LYS A 176 3.70 0.93 -4.45
CA LYS A 176 3.00 2.21 -4.46
C LYS A 176 1.69 2.12 -5.24
N LEU A 177 1.71 1.53 -6.43
CA LEU A 177 0.52 1.43 -7.29
C LEU A 177 -0.59 0.60 -6.64
N VAL A 178 -0.26 -0.54 -6.03
CA VAL A 178 -1.23 -1.36 -5.26
C VAL A 178 -1.85 -0.56 -4.12
N MET A 179 -1.03 0.16 -3.35
CA MET A 179 -1.51 0.95 -2.22
C MET A 179 -2.30 2.17 -2.65
N ASP A 180 -1.87 2.86 -3.70
CA ASP A 180 -2.57 4.02 -4.26
C ASP A 180 -3.92 3.60 -4.84
N TYR A 181 -4.00 2.43 -5.48
CA TYR A 181 -5.25 1.90 -6.02
C TYR A 181 -6.27 1.63 -4.89
N TRP A 182 -5.83 0.99 -3.81
CA TRP A 182 -6.67 0.80 -2.62
C TRP A 182 -7.14 2.15 -2.05
N CYS A 183 -6.24 3.13 -1.93
CA CYS A 183 -6.59 4.47 -1.46
C CYS A 183 -7.54 5.19 -2.41
N ALA A 184 -7.40 5.03 -3.72
CA ALA A 184 -8.28 5.66 -4.71
C ALA A 184 -9.75 5.23 -4.55
N LEU A 185 -10.02 4.00 -4.13
CA LEU A 185 -11.38 3.52 -3.87
C LEU A 185 -12.09 4.29 -2.73
N TRP A 186 -11.35 4.90 -1.81
CA TRP A 186 -11.92 5.73 -0.74
C TRP A 186 -12.36 7.11 -1.25
N PHE A 187 -11.67 7.65 -2.25
CA PHE A 187 -11.87 9.00 -2.79
C PHE A 187 -12.40 8.98 -4.22
N TRP A 188 -13.11 7.92 -4.60
CA TRP A 188 -13.58 7.78 -5.96
C TRP A 188 -14.54 8.90 -6.36
N PRO A 189 -14.31 9.60 -7.49
CA PRO A 189 -15.18 10.69 -7.91
C PRO A 189 -16.60 10.19 -8.24
N ILE A 190 -17.62 10.87 -7.72
CA ILE A 190 -19.04 10.50 -7.93
C ILE A 190 -19.38 10.46 -9.42
N GLU A 191 -18.85 11.43 -10.21
CA GLU A 191 -19.07 11.51 -11.65
C GLU A 191 -18.60 10.26 -12.39
N LYS A 192 -17.58 9.60 -11.86
CA LYS A 192 -16.98 8.39 -12.42
C LYS A 192 -17.45 7.10 -11.75
N ALA A 193 -18.63 7.13 -11.11
CA ALA A 193 -19.18 5.97 -10.42
C ALA A 193 -19.29 4.71 -11.30
N ASP A 194 -19.57 4.90 -12.60
CA ASP A 194 -19.68 3.79 -13.56
C ASP A 194 -18.34 3.12 -13.90
N LEU A 195 -17.23 3.75 -13.54
CA LEU A 195 -15.87 3.23 -13.74
C LEU A 195 -15.32 2.53 -12.49
N LEU A 196 -16.12 2.41 -11.41
CA LEU A 196 -15.72 1.63 -10.24
C LEU A 196 -15.49 0.16 -10.65
N PRO A 197 -14.30 -0.40 -10.38
CA PRO A 197 -14.00 -1.78 -10.73
C PRO A 197 -14.88 -2.74 -9.90
N ASP A 198 -15.41 -3.76 -10.50
CA ASP A 198 -15.94 -4.87 -9.72
C ASP A 198 -14.79 -5.65 -9.05
N ARG A 199 -15.12 -6.58 -8.16
CA ARG A 199 -14.09 -7.30 -7.38
C ARG A 199 -13.20 -8.18 -8.25
N ALA A 200 -13.75 -8.77 -9.32
CA ALA A 200 -12.97 -9.60 -10.24
C ALA A 200 -11.98 -8.75 -11.05
N THR A 201 -12.43 -7.61 -11.57
CA THR A 201 -11.58 -6.64 -12.28
C THR A 201 -10.48 -6.12 -11.36
N TRP A 202 -10.84 -5.73 -10.13
CA TRP A 202 -9.87 -5.24 -9.14
C TRP A 202 -8.78 -6.28 -8.82
N MET A 203 -9.15 -7.55 -8.63
CA MET A 203 -8.19 -8.62 -8.39
C MET A 203 -7.31 -8.90 -9.60
N MET A 204 -7.87 -8.87 -10.82
CA MET A 204 -7.12 -9.02 -12.05
C MET A 204 -6.08 -7.89 -12.24
N GLU A 205 -6.47 -6.65 -11.98
CA GLU A 205 -5.57 -5.50 -12.09
C GLU A 205 -4.47 -5.54 -11.02
N LEU A 206 -4.77 -5.98 -9.80
CA LEU A 206 -3.75 -6.24 -8.77
C LEU A 206 -2.76 -7.33 -9.21
N MET A 207 -3.25 -8.39 -9.81
CA MET A 207 -2.40 -9.47 -10.34
C MET A 207 -1.42 -8.92 -11.39
N LEU A 208 -1.91 -8.13 -12.35
CA LEU A 208 -1.06 -7.52 -13.39
C LEU A 208 0.02 -6.59 -12.83
N VAL A 209 -0.22 -5.96 -11.69
CA VAL A 209 0.77 -5.11 -11.03
C VAL A 209 1.78 -5.93 -10.22
N LEU A 210 1.34 -7.05 -9.66
CA LEU A 210 2.15 -7.90 -8.78
C LEU A 210 2.94 -9.00 -9.50
N GLU A 211 2.59 -9.35 -10.74
CA GLU A 211 3.38 -10.23 -11.63
C GLU A 211 4.58 -9.49 -12.23
#